data_6d2cd2b98c690e2505ac7ca8ddf09574
#
_entry.id   6d2cd2b98c690e2505ac7ca8ddf09574
#
_cell.length_a   1.000
_cell.length_b   1.000
_cell.length_c   1.000
_cell.angle_alpha   90.00
_cell.angle_beta   90.00
_cell.angle_gamma   90.00
#
_symmetry.space_group_name_H-M   'P 1'
#
loop_
_entity.id
_entity.type
_entity.pdbx_description
1 polymer ?
#
loop_
_entity_poly.entity_id
_entity_poly.type
_entity_poly.pdbx_seq_one_letter_code
_entity_poly.pdbx_strand_id
1 'polypeptide(L)'
;MNQEIVGVILVGGKSSRMGSDKSLLQWNEIPFYEVIGKKLLSFLPEVFISCRKEQAYNFDSYPLIIDQYSEIGPLAGMLSSMHQIPEKSILFVSCDMPDIDQKLILKMLDTNTLNNSGVFIYDHTDKLEPMLCLLNPSTYVSFDEALSNKNYSIKEIIFQLPNQIKLSTDGILSNINNRNDYENFLKINSTNSLNE
;
A
#
# COMPACT_ATOMS: atom_id res chain seq x y z
N MET A 1 12.13 6.50 -22.00
CA MET A 1 11.68 7.42 -20.94
C MET A 1 11.75 6.62 -19.66
N ASN A 2 12.47 7.11 -18.64
CA ASN A 2 12.43 6.47 -17.33
C ASN A 2 11.01 6.64 -16.76
N GLN A 3 10.37 5.54 -16.42
CA GLN A 3 9.07 5.55 -15.77
C GLN A 3 9.23 6.17 -14.38
N GLU A 4 8.49 7.23 -14.11
CA GLU A 4 8.46 7.81 -12.78
C GLU A 4 7.53 6.98 -11.89
N ILE A 5 8.06 6.50 -10.78
CA ILE A 5 7.32 5.72 -9.78
C ILE A 5 7.15 6.58 -8.54
N VAL A 6 5.93 6.63 -8.01
CA VAL A 6 5.63 7.30 -6.74
C VAL A 6 5.04 6.31 -5.75
N GLY A 7 5.16 6.63 -4.47
CA GLY A 7 4.54 5.84 -3.40
C GLY A 7 3.16 6.39 -3.01
N VAL A 8 2.21 5.51 -2.69
CA VAL A 8 0.95 5.88 -2.08
C VAL A 8 0.68 4.98 -0.88
N ILE A 9 0.58 5.60 0.30
CA ILE A 9 0.20 4.91 1.53
C ILE A 9 -1.32 4.98 1.67
N LEU A 10 -1.96 3.82 1.66
CA LEU A 10 -3.40 3.70 1.80
C LEU A 10 -3.77 3.66 3.28
N VAL A 11 -4.32 4.76 3.80
CA VAL A 11 -4.74 4.87 5.22
C VAL A 11 -6.26 4.81 5.37
N GLY A 12 -7.00 4.82 4.27
CA GLY A 12 -8.44 4.70 4.23
C GLY A 12 -8.91 3.32 4.69
N GLY A 13 -9.93 3.28 5.53
CA GLY A 13 -10.58 2.06 6.00
C GLY A 13 -11.42 2.33 7.23
N LYS A 14 -12.57 1.65 7.35
CA LYS A 14 -13.36 1.68 8.60
C LYS A 14 -12.64 0.79 9.63
N SER A 15 -11.74 1.36 10.44
CA SER A 15 -11.06 0.66 11.56
C SER A 15 -12.04 0.35 12.71
N SER A 16 -13.25 -0.14 12.38
CA SER A 16 -14.33 -0.38 13.34
C SER A 16 -13.98 -1.41 14.42
N ARG A 17 -12.97 -2.26 14.17
CA ARG A 17 -12.57 -3.32 15.11
C ARG A 17 -11.54 -2.90 16.14
N MET A 18 -10.83 -1.78 15.94
CA MET A 18 -9.78 -1.30 16.86
C MET A 18 -10.17 -0.04 17.63
N GLY A 19 -11.30 0.61 17.31
CA GLY A 19 -11.74 1.86 17.94
C GLY A 19 -10.84 3.08 17.68
N SER A 20 -9.73 2.90 16.96
CA SER A 20 -8.79 3.95 16.58
C SER A 20 -8.33 3.79 15.13
N ASP A 21 -7.85 4.87 14.54
CA ASP A 21 -7.29 4.85 13.19
C ASP A 21 -5.97 4.06 13.18
N LYS A 22 -5.90 2.99 12.39
CA LYS A 22 -4.72 2.12 12.31
C LYS A 22 -3.46 2.85 11.86
N SER A 23 -3.59 3.86 11.00
CA SER A 23 -2.47 4.62 10.48
C SER A 23 -1.74 5.41 11.56
N LEU A 24 -2.43 5.72 12.65
CA LEU A 24 -1.91 6.45 13.81
C LEU A 24 -1.34 5.53 14.90
N LEU A 25 -1.42 4.20 14.74
CA LEU A 25 -0.70 3.28 15.60
C LEU A 25 0.81 3.57 15.49
N GLN A 26 1.52 3.39 16.59
CA GLN A 26 2.93 3.80 16.68
C GLN A 26 3.86 2.59 16.77
N TRP A 27 5.02 2.73 16.15
CA TRP A 27 6.19 1.89 16.37
C TRP A 27 7.35 2.80 16.79
N ASN A 28 7.89 2.58 18.00
CA ASN A 28 8.92 3.44 18.60
C ASN A 28 8.51 4.93 18.57
N GLU A 29 7.29 5.22 19.02
CA GLU A 29 6.70 6.57 19.08
C GLU A 29 6.47 7.25 17.72
N ILE A 30 6.69 6.54 16.61
CA ILE A 30 6.49 7.04 15.24
C ILE A 30 5.22 6.41 14.66
N PRO A 31 4.27 7.20 14.13
CA PRO A 31 3.08 6.65 13.47
C PRO A 31 3.43 5.73 12.29
N PHE A 32 2.65 4.68 12.08
CA PHE A 32 2.90 3.69 11.03
C PHE A 32 3.01 4.30 9.64
N TYR A 33 2.17 5.27 9.30
CA TYR A 33 2.24 5.94 8.01
C TYR A 33 3.58 6.67 7.81
N GLU A 34 4.15 7.24 8.88
CA GLU A 34 5.47 7.89 8.82
C GLU A 34 6.60 6.88 8.70
N VAL A 35 6.52 5.74 9.41
CA VAL A 35 7.50 4.67 9.29
C VAL A 35 7.58 4.18 7.85
N ILE A 36 6.42 3.91 7.24
CA ILE A 36 6.32 3.47 5.84
C ILE A 36 6.79 4.58 4.90
N GLY A 37 6.34 5.80 5.11
CA GLY A 37 6.68 6.94 4.26
C GLY A 37 8.17 7.22 4.21
N LYS A 38 8.87 7.18 5.35
CA LYS A 38 10.34 7.32 5.43
C LYS A 38 11.06 6.21 4.65
N LYS A 39 10.58 4.97 4.74
CA LYS A 39 11.13 3.84 3.97
C LYS A 39 10.94 4.05 2.46
N LEU A 40 9.76 4.46 2.02
CA LEU A 40 9.47 4.71 0.60
C LEU A 40 10.27 5.88 0.04
N LEU A 41 10.40 7.00 0.78
CA LEU A 41 11.19 8.17 0.37
C LEU A 41 12.69 7.88 0.23
N SER A 42 13.20 6.78 0.79
CA SER A 42 14.58 6.34 0.54
C SER A 42 14.82 5.86 -0.89
N PHE A 43 13.76 5.54 -1.63
CA PHE A 43 13.83 4.96 -2.98
C PHE A 43 12.98 5.68 -4.01
N LEU A 44 11.99 6.45 -3.58
CA LEU A 44 11.02 7.11 -4.46
C LEU A 44 11.12 8.63 -4.32
N PRO A 45 10.95 9.38 -5.40
CA PRO A 45 11.04 10.84 -5.39
C PRO A 45 9.90 11.49 -4.61
N GLU A 46 8.75 10.82 -4.50
CA GLU A 46 7.54 11.38 -3.93
C GLU A 46 6.67 10.29 -3.30
N VAL A 47 6.06 10.61 -2.16
CA VAL A 47 5.13 9.72 -1.44
C VAL A 47 3.90 10.53 -1.04
N PHE A 48 2.72 9.96 -1.30
CA PHE A 48 1.42 10.51 -0.95
C PHE A 48 0.74 9.68 0.13
N ILE A 49 -0.21 10.28 0.83
CA ILE A 49 -1.16 9.58 1.68
C ILE A 49 -2.54 9.65 1.03
N SER A 50 -3.13 8.50 0.74
CA SER A 50 -4.53 8.40 0.33
C SER A 50 -5.40 8.19 1.57
N CYS A 51 -6.32 9.12 1.80
CA CYS A 51 -7.18 9.12 2.98
C CYS A 51 -8.58 9.65 2.68
N ARG A 52 -9.52 9.34 3.56
CA ARG A 52 -10.84 9.98 3.53
C ARG A 52 -10.73 11.42 4.00
N LYS A 53 -11.64 12.27 3.54
CA LYS A 53 -11.69 13.70 3.88
C LYS A 53 -11.68 13.93 5.40
N GLU A 54 -12.38 13.08 6.16
CA GLU A 54 -12.48 13.18 7.61
C GLU A 54 -11.18 12.81 8.33
N GLN A 55 -10.24 12.16 7.66
CA GLN A 55 -8.94 11.78 8.22
C GLN A 55 -7.83 12.78 7.87
N ALA A 56 -8.05 13.67 6.91
CA ALA A 56 -7.01 14.53 6.35
C ALA A 56 -6.27 15.39 7.40
N TYR A 57 -6.93 15.78 8.47
CA TYR A 57 -6.32 16.58 9.55
C TYR A 57 -5.29 15.81 10.39
N ASN A 58 -5.21 14.49 10.23
CA ASN A 58 -4.24 13.65 10.94
C ASN A 58 -2.87 13.60 10.26
N PHE A 59 -2.77 14.09 9.01
CA PHE A 59 -1.60 13.91 8.16
C PHE A 59 -1.12 15.27 7.64
N ASP A 60 0.06 15.69 8.06
CA ASP A 60 0.69 16.96 7.65
C ASP A 60 2.06 16.77 7.01
N SER A 61 2.64 15.58 7.15
CA SER A 61 4.01 15.28 6.71
C SER A 61 4.13 14.90 5.23
N TYR A 62 3.01 14.63 4.55
CA TYR A 62 2.97 14.14 3.16
C TYR A 62 1.83 14.80 2.39
N PRO A 63 1.98 15.01 1.07
CA PRO A 63 0.87 15.44 0.23
C PRO A 63 -0.28 14.42 0.27
N LEU A 64 -1.52 14.93 0.26
CA LEU A 64 -2.71 14.12 0.44
C LEU A 64 -3.44 13.89 -0.88
N ILE A 65 -3.94 12.68 -1.04
CA ILE A 65 -4.94 12.29 -2.03
C ILE A 65 -6.23 11.99 -1.27
N ILE A 66 -7.25 12.79 -1.51
CA ILE A 66 -8.56 12.58 -0.86
C ILE A 66 -9.37 11.57 -1.65
N ASP A 67 -9.82 10.51 -0.97
CA ASP A 67 -10.65 9.47 -1.56
C ASP A 67 -11.94 10.09 -2.13
N GLN A 68 -12.16 9.91 -3.44
CA GLN A 68 -13.33 10.45 -4.15
C GLN A 68 -14.53 9.52 -4.11
N TYR A 69 -14.33 8.28 -3.69
CA TYR A 69 -15.36 7.23 -3.67
C TYR A 69 -15.65 6.82 -2.23
N SER A 70 -16.90 6.45 -1.97
CA SER A 70 -17.33 5.92 -0.69
C SER A 70 -17.83 4.48 -0.83
N GLU A 71 -17.75 3.71 0.26
CA GLU A 71 -18.32 2.37 0.39
C GLU A 71 -17.76 1.27 -0.54
N ILE A 72 -16.65 1.53 -1.23
CA ILE A 72 -15.96 0.54 -2.06
C ILE A 72 -14.62 0.06 -1.45
N GLY A 73 -14.43 0.30 -0.15
CA GLY A 73 -13.26 -0.15 0.58
C GLY A 73 -11.94 0.49 0.09
N PRO A 74 -10.81 -0.23 0.17
CA PRO A 74 -9.50 0.31 -0.23
C PRO A 74 -9.40 0.67 -1.71
N LEU A 75 -10.26 0.13 -2.55
CA LEU A 75 -10.33 0.47 -3.97
C LEU A 75 -10.58 1.99 -4.18
N ALA A 76 -11.27 2.65 -3.23
CA ALA A 76 -11.50 4.10 -3.28
C ALA A 76 -10.19 4.89 -3.32
N GLY A 77 -9.25 4.57 -2.44
CA GLY A 77 -7.94 5.21 -2.39
C GLY A 77 -7.10 4.91 -3.62
N MET A 78 -7.12 3.66 -4.11
CA MET A 78 -6.38 3.30 -5.32
C MET A 78 -6.90 4.05 -6.55
N LEU A 79 -8.20 4.05 -6.81
CA LEU A 79 -8.80 4.79 -7.93
C LEU A 79 -8.56 6.29 -7.83
N SER A 80 -8.74 6.88 -6.64
CA SER A 80 -8.49 8.32 -6.44
C SER A 80 -7.05 8.68 -6.74
N SER A 81 -6.10 7.80 -6.38
CA SER A 81 -4.68 7.98 -6.67
C SER A 81 -4.37 7.86 -8.16
N MET A 82 -4.91 6.86 -8.82
CA MET A 82 -4.77 6.66 -10.28
C MET A 82 -5.30 7.86 -11.07
N HIS A 83 -6.45 8.41 -10.67
CA HIS A 83 -7.03 9.58 -11.35
C HIS A 83 -6.28 10.88 -11.08
N GLN A 84 -5.68 11.02 -9.90
CA GLN A 84 -4.89 12.23 -9.58
C GLN A 84 -3.48 12.18 -10.19
N ILE A 85 -2.93 10.98 -10.40
CA ILE A 85 -1.57 10.77 -10.90
C ILE A 85 -1.59 9.78 -12.09
N PRO A 86 -2.29 10.10 -13.18
CA PRO A 86 -2.63 9.12 -14.22
C PRO A 86 -1.44 8.63 -15.07
N GLU A 87 -0.33 9.37 -15.09
CA GLU A 87 0.82 9.07 -15.95
C GLU A 87 1.97 8.35 -15.24
N LYS A 88 1.91 8.25 -13.90
CA LYS A 88 2.98 7.63 -13.10
C LYS A 88 2.62 6.21 -12.72
N SER A 89 3.63 5.38 -12.54
CA SER A 89 3.44 4.12 -11.84
C SER A 89 3.33 4.35 -10.35
N ILE A 90 2.46 3.60 -9.69
CA ILE A 90 2.18 3.78 -8.26
C ILE A 90 2.51 2.51 -7.49
N LEU A 91 3.42 2.65 -6.52
CA LEU A 91 3.63 1.64 -5.48
C LEU A 91 2.65 1.88 -4.34
N PHE A 92 1.63 1.06 -4.26
CA PHE A 92 0.65 1.08 -3.17
C PHE A 92 1.16 0.25 -1.99
N VAL A 93 1.04 0.83 -0.79
CA VAL A 93 1.35 0.16 0.48
C VAL A 93 0.25 0.46 1.48
N SER A 94 -0.31 -0.56 2.12
CA SER A 94 -1.27 -0.37 3.20
C SER A 94 -0.58 0.10 4.48
N CYS A 95 -1.22 0.99 5.24
CA CYS A 95 -0.69 1.51 6.50
C CYS A 95 -0.56 0.47 7.61
N ASP A 96 -1.10 -0.73 7.45
CA ASP A 96 -1.01 -1.83 8.41
C ASP A 96 0.21 -2.75 8.19
N MET A 97 1.16 -2.35 7.32
CA MET A 97 2.40 -3.05 7.01
C MET A 97 3.66 -2.23 7.39
N PRO A 98 3.83 -1.82 8.66
CA PRO A 98 4.92 -0.91 9.04
C PRO A 98 6.32 -1.52 8.91
N ASP A 99 6.43 -2.85 8.91
CA ASP A 99 7.68 -3.60 8.80
C ASP A 99 8.05 -4.03 7.38
N ILE A 100 7.35 -3.49 6.36
CA ILE A 100 7.71 -3.78 4.96
C ILE A 100 9.22 -3.69 4.74
N ASP A 101 9.80 -4.76 4.18
CA ASP A 101 11.24 -4.86 3.96
C ASP A 101 11.69 -3.95 2.80
N GLN A 102 12.76 -3.17 3.04
CA GLN A 102 13.38 -2.33 2.02
C GLN A 102 13.91 -3.13 0.83
N LYS A 103 14.41 -4.35 1.05
CA LYS A 103 14.86 -5.23 -0.04
C LYS A 103 13.70 -5.64 -0.93
N LEU A 104 12.52 -5.87 -0.35
CA LEU A 104 11.32 -6.17 -1.11
C LEU A 104 10.89 -4.96 -1.97
N ILE A 105 10.92 -3.76 -1.39
CA ILE A 105 10.63 -2.52 -2.13
C ILE A 105 11.58 -2.39 -3.32
N LEU A 106 12.89 -2.49 -3.09
CA LEU A 106 13.90 -2.43 -4.18
C LEU A 106 13.63 -3.48 -5.26
N LYS A 107 13.35 -4.72 -4.87
CA LYS A 107 13.07 -5.79 -5.82
C LYS A 107 11.82 -5.50 -6.65
N MET A 108 10.79 -4.90 -6.06
CA MET A 108 9.60 -4.46 -6.80
C MET A 108 9.93 -3.37 -7.82
N LEU A 109 10.73 -2.38 -7.43
CA LEU A 109 11.14 -1.29 -8.31
C LEU A 109 12.03 -1.78 -9.47
N ASP A 110 12.99 -2.64 -9.18
CA ASP A 110 13.95 -3.17 -10.18
C ASP A 110 13.30 -4.10 -11.20
N THR A 111 12.27 -4.85 -10.81
CA THR A 111 11.57 -5.78 -11.71
C THR A 111 10.46 -5.14 -12.51
N ASN A 112 10.02 -3.94 -12.14
CA ASN A 112 8.96 -3.26 -12.87
C ASN A 112 9.44 -2.74 -14.22
N THR A 113 8.64 -2.96 -15.26
CA THR A 113 8.85 -2.44 -16.61
C THR A 113 7.55 -1.94 -17.21
N LEU A 114 7.61 -1.05 -18.20
CA LEU A 114 6.41 -0.55 -18.90
C LEU A 114 5.64 -1.64 -19.65
N ASN A 115 6.26 -2.79 -19.89
CA ASN A 115 5.66 -3.89 -20.65
C ASN A 115 4.82 -4.84 -19.80
N ASN A 116 4.84 -4.68 -18.47
CA ASN A 116 4.00 -5.47 -17.56
C ASN A 116 2.89 -4.61 -16.95
N SER A 117 1.89 -5.26 -16.37
CA SER A 117 0.80 -4.60 -15.64
C SER A 117 1.27 -4.01 -14.32
N GLY A 118 2.30 -4.62 -13.74
CA GLY A 118 2.85 -4.24 -12.44
C GLY A 118 3.49 -5.42 -11.73
N VAL A 119 3.90 -5.18 -10.50
CA VAL A 119 4.56 -6.14 -9.61
C VAL A 119 3.65 -6.44 -8.42
N PHE A 120 3.37 -7.71 -8.19
CA PHE A 120 2.42 -8.19 -7.19
C PHE A 120 3.11 -9.13 -6.21
N ILE A 121 2.83 -8.94 -4.93
CA ILE A 121 3.45 -9.71 -3.86
C ILE A 121 2.56 -10.89 -3.46
N TYR A 122 3.19 -12.04 -3.33
CA TYR A 122 2.58 -13.28 -2.85
C TYR A 122 3.32 -13.74 -1.60
N ASP A 123 2.57 -14.16 -0.60
CA ASP A 123 3.15 -14.76 0.61
C ASP A 123 3.68 -16.20 0.33
N HIS A 124 4.32 -16.79 1.33
CA HIS A 124 4.86 -18.16 1.26
C HIS A 124 3.81 -19.26 0.99
N THR A 125 2.52 -18.92 1.08
CA THR A 125 1.39 -19.82 0.77
C THR A 125 0.79 -19.56 -0.62
N ASP A 126 1.48 -18.78 -1.45
CA ASP A 126 1.03 -18.32 -2.79
C ASP A 126 -0.29 -17.51 -2.73
N LYS A 127 -0.50 -16.81 -1.62
CA LYS A 127 -1.63 -15.90 -1.46
C LYS A 127 -1.21 -14.49 -1.82
N LEU A 128 -1.96 -13.86 -2.75
CA LEU A 128 -1.75 -12.46 -3.15
C LEU A 128 -2.00 -11.52 -1.97
N GLU A 129 -1.06 -10.58 -1.77
CA GLU A 129 -1.22 -9.40 -0.92
C GLU A 129 -1.63 -8.18 -1.76
N PRO A 130 -2.92 -7.94 -1.94
CA PRO A 130 -3.40 -6.95 -2.92
C PRO A 130 -3.13 -5.50 -2.51
N MET A 131 -2.82 -5.27 -1.24
CA MET A 131 -2.56 -3.93 -0.70
C MET A 131 -1.06 -3.57 -0.70
N LEU A 132 -0.22 -4.45 -1.25
CA LEU A 132 1.19 -4.23 -1.54
C LEU A 132 1.43 -4.59 -3.00
N CYS A 133 1.32 -3.60 -3.87
CA CYS A 133 1.49 -3.80 -5.31
C CYS A 133 2.02 -2.55 -5.99
N LEU A 134 2.78 -2.74 -7.06
CA LEU A 134 3.19 -1.67 -7.96
C LEU A 134 2.38 -1.80 -9.24
N LEU A 135 1.62 -0.77 -9.60
CA LEU A 135 0.76 -0.75 -10.78
C LEU A 135 1.26 0.25 -11.81
N ASN A 136 1.25 -0.16 -13.06
CA ASN A 136 1.57 0.69 -14.19
C ASN A 136 0.32 1.39 -14.75
N PRO A 137 0.44 2.59 -15.35
CA PRO A 137 -0.70 3.35 -15.86
C PRO A 137 -1.58 2.59 -16.85
N SER A 138 -0.99 1.65 -17.62
CA SER A 138 -1.73 0.80 -18.57
C SER A 138 -2.83 -0.05 -17.92
N THR A 139 -2.80 -0.24 -16.60
CA THR A 139 -3.79 -1.04 -15.87
C THR A 139 -4.95 -0.23 -15.31
N TYR A 140 -4.84 1.10 -15.27
CA TYR A 140 -5.83 1.94 -14.61
C TYR A 140 -7.22 1.83 -15.24
N VAL A 141 -7.28 1.64 -16.56
CA VAL A 141 -8.54 1.38 -17.27
C VAL A 141 -9.25 0.14 -16.73
N SER A 142 -8.52 -0.92 -16.36
CA SER A 142 -9.13 -2.13 -15.80
C SER A 142 -9.77 -1.90 -14.42
N PHE A 143 -9.22 -0.98 -13.64
CA PHE A 143 -9.81 -0.57 -12.36
C PHE A 143 -11.07 0.28 -12.57
N ASP A 144 -11.11 1.16 -13.58
CA ASP A 144 -12.29 1.94 -13.96
C ASP A 144 -13.41 1.05 -14.50
N GLU A 145 -13.07 0.06 -15.32
CA GLU A 145 -14.02 -0.94 -15.80
C GLU A 145 -14.60 -1.77 -14.64
N ALA A 146 -13.76 -2.17 -13.68
CA ALA A 146 -14.23 -2.89 -12.49
C ALA A 146 -15.19 -2.03 -11.66
N LEU A 147 -14.89 -0.74 -11.45
CA LEU A 147 -15.79 0.21 -10.79
C LEU A 147 -17.13 0.28 -11.50
N SER A 148 -17.13 0.42 -12.84
CA SER A 148 -18.34 0.49 -13.68
C SER A 148 -19.19 -0.78 -13.58
N ASN A 149 -18.54 -1.93 -13.43
CA ASN A 149 -19.16 -3.24 -13.26
C ASN A 149 -19.52 -3.57 -11.80
N LYS A 150 -19.32 -2.62 -10.87
CA LYS A 150 -19.52 -2.82 -9.42
C LYS A 150 -18.71 -3.97 -8.83
N ASN A 151 -17.58 -4.29 -9.44
CA ASN A 151 -16.58 -5.21 -8.88
C ASN A 151 -15.58 -4.41 -8.04
N TYR A 152 -15.65 -4.52 -6.72
CA TYR A 152 -14.82 -3.78 -5.77
C TYR A 152 -13.70 -4.64 -5.17
N SER A 153 -13.53 -5.86 -5.66
CA SER A 153 -12.50 -6.78 -5.21
C SER A 153 -11.17 -6.52 -5.91
N ILE A 154 -10.25 -5.82 -5.24
CA ILE A 154 -8.90 -5.54 -5.76
C ILE A 154 -8.21 -6.85 -6.19
N LYS A 155 -8.38 -7.92 -5.40
CA LYS A 155 -7.81 -9.23 -5.70
C LYS A 155 -8.32 -9.79 -7.04
N GLU A 156 -9.61 -9.70 -7.30
CA GLU A 156 -10.21 -10.17 -8.57
C GLU A 156 -9.77 -9.31 -9.75
N ILE A 157 -9.67 -7.98 -9.55
CA ILE A 157 -9.17 -7.06 -10.58
C ILE A 157 -7.73 -7.46 -10.94
N ILE A 158 -6.85 -7.61 -9.95
CA ILE A 158 -5.46 -7.99 -10.17
C ILE A 158 -5.37 -9.32 -10.91
N PHE A 159 -6.14 -10.34 -10.55
CA PHE A 159 -6.09 -11.64 -11.22
C PHE A 159 -6.44 -11.59 -12.71
N GLN A 160 -7.17 -10.58 -13.16
CA GLN A 160 -7.55 -10.39 -14.56
C GLN A 160 -6.51 -9.57 -15.37
N LEU A 161 -5.55 -8.93 -14.70
CA LEU A 161 -4.54 -8.14 -15.39
C LEU A 161 -3.59 -9.05 -16.18
N PRO A 162 -3.24 -8.68 -17.41
CA PRO A 162 -2.25 -9.43 -18.21
C PRO A 162 -0.82 -9.14 -17.74
N ASN A 163 0.13 -9.98 -18.14
CA ASN A 163 1.57 -9.74 -18.00
C ASN A 163 2.02 -9.29 -16.59
N GLN A 164 1.52 -9.97 -15.56
CA GLN A 164 1.88 -9.69 -14.17
C GLN A 164 3.27 -10.18 -13.83
N ILE A 165 4.04 -9.40 -13.07
CA ILE A 165 5.24 -9.89 -12.38
C ILE A 165 4.82 -10.33 -10.97
N LYS A 166 5.05 -11.60 -10.66
CA LYS A 166 4.80 -12.16 -9.33
C LYS A 166 6.11 -12.26 -8.56
N LEU A 167 6.15 -11.67 -7.38
CA LEU A 167 7.26 -11.82 -6.44
C LEU A 167 6.75 -12.51 -5.18
N SER A 168 7.47 -13.54 -4.76
CA SER A 168 7.23 -14.16 -3.45
C SER A 168 8.08 -13.47 -2.40
N THR A 169 7.53 -13.31 -1.20
CA THR A 169 8.27 -12.87 -0.02
C THR A 169 8.50 -14.05 0.91
N ASP A 170 9.75 -14.22 1.34
CA ASP A 170 10.13 -15.22 2.36
C ASP A 170 9.85 -14.69 3.77
N GLY A 171 9.62 -13.38 3.89
CA GLY A 171 9.29 -12.70 5.14
C GLY A 171 7.80 -12.74 5.44
N ILE A 172 7.46 -12.74 6.73
CA ILE A 172 6.09 -12.52 7.17
C ILE A 172 5.77 -11.05 6.97
N LEU A 173 4.81 -10.75 6.09
CA LEU A 173 4.24 -9.41 6.02
C LEU A 173 3.29 -9.24 7.20
N SER A 174 3.61 -8.32 8.10
CA SER A 174 2.73 -8.03 9.22
C SER A 174 1.53 -7.24 8.73
N ASN A 175 0.37 -7.89 8.72
CA ASN A 175 -0.91 -7.23 8.50
C ASN A 175 -1.57 -6.97 9.87
N ILE A 176 -1.38 -5.79 10.42
CA ILE A 176 -1.88 -5.43 11.76
C ILE A 176 -3.35 -5.07 11.67
N ASN A 177 -4.22 -6.06 11.90
CA ASN A 177 -5.66 -5.94 11.74
C ASN A 177 -6.45 -5.73 13.01
N ASN A 178 -5.87 -6.12 14.17
CA ASN A 178 -6.49 -6.02 15.48
C ASN A 178 -5.45 -5.75 16.58
N ARG A 179 -5.92 -5.57 17.80
CA ARG A 179 -5.06 -5.24 18.94
C ARG A 179 -4.04 -6.35 19.25
N ASN A 180 -4.41 -7.61 19.10
CA ASN A 180 -3.49 -8.72 19.34
C ASN A 180 -2.35 -8.74 18.31
N ASP A 181 -2.66 -8.45 17.03
CA ASP A 181 -1.64 -8.33 15.99
C ASP A 181 -0.66 -7.20 16.34
N TYR A 182 -1.15 -6.06 16.80
CA TYR A 182 -0.32 -4.92 17.20
C TYR A 182 0.57 -5.25 18.41
N GLU A 183 0.03 -5.86 19.45
CA GLU A 183 0.80 -6.26 20.62
C GLU A 183 1.89 -7.30 20.27
N ASN A 184 1.57 -8.25 19.40
CA ASN A 184 2.54 -9.23 18.90
C ASN A 184 3.63 -8.58 18.04
N PHE A 185 3.24 -7.67 17.16
CA PHE A 185 4.17 -6.87 16.35
C PHE A 185 5.18 -6.12 17.23
N LEU A 186 4.72 -5.43 18.27
CA LEU A 186 5.58 -4.71 19.20
C LEU A 186 6.53 -5.65 19.95
N LYS A 187 6.07 -6.81 20.41
CA LYS A 187 6.92 -7.80 21.10
C LYS A 187 8.05 -8.31 20.20
N ILE A 188 7.74 -8.67 18.96
CA ILE A 188 8.74 -9.19 18.01
C ILE A 188 9.80 -8.13 17.72
N ASN A 189 9.37 -6.89 17.50
CA ASN A 189 10.27 -5.82 17.07
C ASN A 189 10.99 -5.12 18.24
N SER A 190 10.54 -5.25 19.49
CA SER A 190 11.29 -4.78 20.67
C SER A 190 12.49 -5.66 20.99
N THR A 191 12.47 -6.95 20.65
CA THR A 191 13.59 -7.87 20.86
C THR A 191 14.71 -7.68 19.81
N ASN A 192 14.41 -7.18 18.63
CA ASN A 192 15.40 -6.96 17.56
C ASN A 192 16.23 -5.68 17.78
N SER A 193 15.71 -4.67 18.48
CA SER A 193 16.43 -3.43 18.80
C SER A 193 17.45 -3.56 19.94
N LEU A 194 17.54 -4.72 20.59
CA LEU A 194 18.54 -5.01 21.65
C LEU A 194 19.78 -5.76 21.12
N ASN A 195 19.79 -6.11 19.82
CA ASN A 195 20.86 -6.91 19.19
C ASN A 195 21.61 -6.14 18.08
N GLU A 196 21.37 -4.83 17.90
CA GLU A 196 22.15 -3.89 17.09
C GLU A 196 22.90 -2.90 18.01
#